data_625c353bcb3b8495c103bb4420eaa635
#
_entry.id   625c353bcb3b8495c103bb4420eaa635
#
_cell.length_a   1.000
_cell.length_b   1.000
_cell.length_c   1.000
_cell.angle_alpha   90.00
_cell.angle_beta   90.00
_cell.angle_gamma   90.00
#
_symmetry.space_group_name_H-M   'P 1'
#
loop_
_entity.id
_entity.type
_entity.pdbx_description
1 polymer ?
#
loop_
_entity_poly.entity_id
_entity_poly.type
_entity_poly.pdbx_seq_one_letter_code
_entity_poly.pdbx_strand_id
1 'polypeptide(L)'
;MRRTESERAIDLAYNAVARRDLTVAELRERLERKHVAPEAIEDAVAELEGTGFLDDARYARQFAEDKRELEQWGTERIARDLHRRGIAPPLIDAAVSHHSRDSELRTALLLLEQRYPQAPRDDRERDRAWQMLVRRGYSPEIAYDAIRAWERAERERRRAA
;
A
#
# COMPACT_ATOMS: atom_id res chain seq x y z
N MET A 1 29.31 27.42 19.40
CA MET A 1 28.01 28.00 19.02
C MET A 1 26.92 26.98 19.32
N ARG A 2 25.91 27.34 20.08
CA ARG A 2 24.79 26.39 20.36
C ARG A 2 23.93 26.29 19.10
N ARG A 3 23.69 25.08 18.61
CA ARG A 3 22.75 24.85 17.55
C ARG A 3 21.36 25.32 17.99
N THR A 4 20.61 25.93 17.09
CA THR A 4 19.22 26.26 17.33
C THR A 4 18.39 24.98 17.40
N GLU A 5 17.22 25.04 18.00
CA GLU A 5 16.32 23.87 18.09
C GLU A 5 15.85 23.42 16.70
N SER A 6 15.60 24.36 15.79
CA SER A 6 15.28 24.07 14.38
C SER A 6 16.44 23.36 13.66
N GLU A 7 17.70 23.81 13.81
CA GLU A 7 18.86 23.11 13.24
C GLU A 7 19.00 21.68 13.77
N ARG A 8 18.78 21.50 15.07
CA ARG A 8 18.76 20.16 15.66
C ARG A 8 17.64 19.29 15.10
N ALA A 9 16.43 19.84 14.94
CA ALA A 9 15.29 19.13 14.37
C ALA A 9 15.55 18.70 12.92
N ILE A 10 16.12 19.58 12.10
CA ILE A 10 16.50 19.31 10.72
C ILE A 10 17.54 18.18 10.65
N ASP A 11 18.59 18.22 11.46
CA ASP A 11 19.59 17.14 11.52
C ASP A 11 18.97 15.79 11.90
N LEU A 12 18.08 15.78 12.88
CA LEU A 12 17.34 14.58 13.29
C LEU A 12 16.43 14.05 12.16
N ALA A 13 15.80 14.95 11.43
CA ALA A 13 14.94 14.61 10.30
C ALA A 13 15.73 13.98 9.15
N TYR A 14 16.84 14.61 8.72
CA TYR A 14 17.73 14.04 7.70
C TYR A 14 18.26 12.67 8.10
N ASN A 15 18.69 12.49 9.34
CA ASN A 15 19.12 11.19 9.85
C ASN A 15 18.01 10.13 9.86
N ALA A 16 16.77 10.55 10.06
CA ALA A 16 15.63 9.66 10.07
C ALA A 16 15.29 9.14 8.65
N VAL A 17 15.21 10.06 7.66
CA VAL A 17 14.88 9.69 6.27
C VAL A 17 16.03 8.97 5.56
N ALA A 18 17.28 9.19 5.99
CA ALA A 18 18.43 8.45 5.47
C ALA A 18 18.40 6.95 5.81
N ARG A 19 17.67 6.55 6.83
CA ARG A 19 17.55 5.13 7.26
C ARG A 19 16.43 4.38 6.54
N ARG A 20 15.33 5.05 6.28
CA ARG A 20 14.20 4.55 5.51
C ARG A 20 13.30 5.71 5.08
N ASP A 21 12.52 5.49 4.05
CA ASP A 21 11.48 6.42 3.66
C ASP A 21 10.44 6.58 4.78
N LEU A 22 10.02 7.82 5.00
CA LEU A 22 9.03 8.20 5.99
C LEU A 22 7.93 9.05 5.35
N THR A 23 6.73 8.95 5.87
CA THR A 23 5.69 9.95 5.60
C THR A 23 5.89 11.18 6.47
N VAL A 24 5.27 12.30 6.10
CA VAL A 24 5.28 13.52 6.93
C VAL A 24 4.76 13.22 8.34
N ALA A 25 3.67 12.47 8.46
CA ALA A 25 3.10 12.08 9.75
C ALA A 25 4.06 11.23 10.59
N GLU A 26 4.73 10.26 9.98
CA GLU A 26 5.73 9.42 10.67
C GLU A 26 6.94 10.23 11.15
N LEU A 27 7.38 11.21 10.35
CA LEU A 27 8.47 12.10 10.74
C LEU A 27 8.07 12.98 11.93
N ARG A 28 6.88 13.61 11.88
CA ARG A 28 6.35 14.40 13.00
C ARG A 28 6.33 13.59 14.29
N GLU A 29 5.68 12.44 14.28
CA GLU A 29 5.61 11.55 15.44
C GLU A 29 6.98 11.16 15.98
N ARG A 30 7.95 10.91 15.10
CA ARG A 30 9.30 10.56 15.48
C ARG A 30 10.04 11.72 16.19
N LEU A 31 9.87 12.96 15.69
CA LEU A 31 10.46 14.14 16.30
C LEU A 31 9.77 14.51 17.63
N GLU A 32 8.46 14.37 17.72
CA GLU A 32 7.69 14.53 18.96
C GLU A 32 8.18 13.58 20.04
N ARG A 33 8.40 12.32 19.74
CA ARG A 33 8.98 11.34 20.68
C ARG A 33 10.39 11.68 21.15
N LYS A 34 11.09 12.54 20.42
CA LYS A 34 12.41 13.10 20.80
C LYS A 34 12.31 14.44 21.53
N HIS A 35 11.09 14.83 21.90
CA HIS A 35 10.79 16.07 22.60
C HIS A 35 11.28 17.33 21.85
N VAL A 36 11.16 17.32 20.53
CA VAL A 36 11.42 18.51 19.68
C VAL A 36 10.20 19.42 19.75
N ALA A 37 10.42 20.73 19.86
CA ALA A 37 9.34 21.71 19.89
C ALA A 37 8.50 21.70 18.60
N PRO A 38 7.17 21.92 18.67
CA PRO A 38 6.29 21.88 17.49
C PRO A 38 6.75 22.77 16.33
N GLU A 39 7.18 23.98 16.60
CA GLU A 39 7.67 24.92 15.59
C GLU A 39 8.90 24.38 14.87
N ALA A 40 9.84 23.80 15.61
CA ALA A 40 11.05 23.20 15.04
C ALA A 40 10.72 21.92 14.22
N ILE A 41 9.68 21.19 14.58
CA ILE A 41 9.19 20.06 13.78
C ILE A 41 8.67 20.55 12.43
N GLU A 42 7.85 21.61 12.40
CA GLU A 42 7.33 22.16 11.15
C GLU A 42 8.43 22.77 10.28
N ASP A 43 9.43 23.42 10.86
CA ASP A 43 10.63 23.88 10.14
C ASP A 43 11.35 22.70 9.46
N ALA A 44 11.55 21.60 10.18
CA ALA A 44 12.19 20.41 9.64
C ALA A 44 11.36 19.74 8.54
N VAL A 45 10.06 19.66 8.69
CA VAL A 45 9.16 19.14 7.65
C VAL A 45 9.23 20.00 6.40
N ALA A 46 9.10 21.31 6.53
CA ALA A 46 9.18 22.25 5.41
C ALA A 46 10.53 22.16 4.67
N GLU A 47 11.63 22.06 5.40
CA GLU A 47 12.97 21.89 4.82
C GLU A 47 13.08 20.59 4.00
N LEU A 48 12.65 19.46 4.55
CA LEU A 48 12.76 18.18 3.86
C LEU A 48 11.78 18.05 2.68
N GLU A 49 10.61 18.66 2.78
CA GLU A 49 9.69 18.76 1.63
C GLU A 49 10.28 19.65 0.53
N GLY A 50 10.84 20.79 0.89
CA GLY A 50 11.49 21.74 -0.05
C GLY A 50 12.69 21.15 -0.79
N THR A 51 13.44 20.27 -0.15
CA THR A 51 14.59 19.57 -0.73
C THR A 51 14.23 18.23 -1.40
N GLY A 52 12.98 17.79 -1.31
CA GLY A 52 12.49 16.55 -1.91
C GLY A 52 12.86 15.27 -1.17
N PHE A 53 13.45 15.34 0.02
CA PHE A 53 13.72 14.19 0.87
C PHE A 53 12.47 13.64 1.56
N LEU A 54 11.41 14.44 1.63
CA LEU A 54 10.11 14.09 2.17
C LEU A 54 9.05 14.43 1.11
N ASP A 55 8.29 13.43 0.68
CA ASP A 55 7.29 13.56 -0.39
C ASP A 55 6.24 12.46 -0.25
N ASP A 56 5.11 12.80 0.36
CA ASP A 56 4.02 11.85 0.62
C ASP A 56 3.39 11.30 -0.67
N ALA A 57 3.32 12.09 -1.73
CA ALA A 57 2.79 11.63 -3.03
C ALA A 57 3.70 10.57 -3.64
N ARG A 58 5.01 10.77 -3.64
CA ARG A 58 6.01 9.79 -4.08
C ARG A 58 5.97 8.54 -3.22
N TYR A 59 5.92 8.72 -1.89
CA TYR A 59 5.80 7.61 -0.95
C TYR A 59 4.60 6.73 -1.24
N ALA A 60 3.42 7.34 -1.42
CA ALA A 60 2.18 6.61 -1.69
C ALA A 60 2.25 5.80 -2.99
N ARG A 61 2.78 6.39 -4.07
CA ARG A 61 2.94 5.69 -5.36
C ARG A 61 3.89 4.50 -5.24
N GLN A 62 5.07 4.72 -4.68
CA GLN A 62 6.07 3.66 -4.52
C GLN A 62 5.55 2.53 -3.62
N PHE A 63 4.91 2.87 -2.51
CA PHE A 63 4.29 1.89 -1.63
C PHE A 63 3.23 1.06 -2.36
N ALA A 64 2.36 1.70 -3.14
CA ALA A 64 1.32 1.00 -3.89
C ALA A 64 1.91 0.04 -4.94
N GLU A 65 2.92 0.46 -5.68
CA GLU A 65 3.63 -0.39 -6.66
C GLU A 65 4.29 -1.59 -5.98
N ASP A 66 5.09 -1.36 -4.96
CA ASP A 66 5.82 -2.42 -4.26
C ASP A 66 4.86 -3.47 -3.65
N LYS A 67 3.77 -3.02 -3.04
CA LYS A 67 2.79 -3.93 -2.44
C LYS A 67 1.99 -4.74 -3.46
N ARG A 68 1.73 -4.18 -4.62
CA ARG A 68 1.12 -4.92 -5.74
C ARG A 68 2.07 -5.94 -6.35
N GLU A 69 3.28 -5.52 -6.66
CA GLU A 69 4.24 -6.34 -7.40
C GLU A 69 4.85 -7.44 -6.52
N LEU A 70 5.25 -7.11 -5.30
CA LEU A 70 5.98 -8.02 -4.42
C LEU A 70 5.06 -8.86 -3.52
N GLU A 71 3.94 -8.31 -3.09
CA GLU A 71 3.05 -8.95 -2.12
C GLU A 71 1.64 -9.25 -2.66
N GLN A 72 1.34 -8.82 -3.88
CA GLN A 72 0.05 -9.03 -4.55
C GLN A 72 -1.15 -8.53 -3.71
N TRP A 73 -0.98 -7.38 -3.05
CA TRP A 73 -2.06 -6.76 -2.31
C TRP A 73 -3.07 -6.11 -3.23
N GLY A 74 -4.34 -6.21 -2.86
CA GLY A 74 -5.42 -5.46 -3.50
C GLY A 74 -5.46 -4.00 -3.05
N THR A 75 -6.17 -3.20 -3.82
CA THR A 75 -6.29 -1.74 -3.63
C THR A 75 -6.77 -1.34 -2.24
N GLU A 76 -7.74 -2.05 -1.66
CA GLU A 76 -8.31 -1.70 -0.36
C GLU A 76 -7.30 -1.84 0.79
N ARG A 77 -6.46 -2.86 0.75
CA ARG A 77 -5.40 -3.04 1.75
C ARG A 77 -4.31 -1.98 1.63
N ILE A 78 -3.91 -1.67 0.40
CA ILE A 78 -2.93 -0.61 0.12
C ILE A 78 -3.45 0.73 0.65
N ALA A 79 -4.69 1.10 0.30
CA ALA A 79 -5.30 2.36 0.74
C ALA A 79 -5.40 2.45 2.27
N ARG A 80 -5.82 1.38 2.93
CA ARG A 80 -5.92 1.30 4.38
C ARG A 80 -4.56 1.46 5.09
N ASP A 81 -3.52 0.83 4.55
CA ASP A 81 -2.18 0.94 5.11
C ASP A 81 -1.59 2.34 4.91
N LEU A 82 -1.80 2.96 3.74
CA LEU A 82 -1.40 4.34 3.50
C LEU A 82 -2.13 5.32 4.43
N HIS A 83 -3.42 5.11 4.67
CA HIS A 83 -4.19 5.90 5.63
C HIS A 83 -3.62 5.79 7.05
N ARG A 84 -3.27 4.59 7.51
CA ARG A 84 -2.63 4.39 8.82
C ARG A 84 -1.27 5.06 8.94
N ARG A 85 -0.57 5.26 7.83
CA ARG A 85 0.72 6.00 7.77
C ARG A 85 0.56 7.50 7.69
N GLY A 86 -0.68 7.99 7.74
CA GLY A 86 -0.99 9.42 7.75
C GLY A 86 -0.96 10.08 6.38
N ILE A 87 -1.03 9.32 5.29
CA ILE A 87 -1.16 9.87 3.94
C ILE A 87 -2.56 10.46 3.76
N ALA A 88 -2.63 11.65 3.18
CA ALA A 88 -3.90 12.33 2.91
C ALA A 88 -4.74 11.57 1.85
N PRO A 89 -6.08 11.49 2.01
CA PRO A 89 -6.94 10.77 1.08
C PRO A 89 -6.75 11.08 -0.40
N PRO A 90 -6.58 12.33 -0.85
CA PRO A 90 -6.33 12.64 -2.26
C PRO A 90 -5.05 12.00 -2.82
N LEU A 91 -4.00 11.88 -2.00
CA LEU A 91 -2.75 11.24 -2.39
C LEU A 91 -2.88 9.71 -2.44
N ILE A 92 -3.70 9.13 -1.55
CA ILE A 92 -4.04 7.71 -1.60
C ILE A 92 -4.80 7.41 -2.88
N ASP A 93 -5.86 8.16 -3.17
CA ASP A 93 -6.67 8.00 -4.36
C ASP A 93 -5.82 8.10 -5.64
N ALA A 94 -4.93 9.08 -5.72
CA ALA A 94 -4.00 9.22 -6.84
C ALA A 94 -3.06 8.01 -6.98
N ALA A 95 -2.54 7.48 -5.86
CA ALA A 95 -1.63 6.33 -5.87
C ALA A 95 -2.30 5.02 -6.31
N VAL A 96 -3.57 4.81 -5.96
CA VAL A 96 -4.29 3.56 -6.27
C VAL A 96 -5.04 3.62 -7.60
N SER A 97 -5.40 4.80 -8.11
CA SER A 97 -6.20 4.97 -9.33
C SER A 97 -5.50 4.55 -10.63
N HIS A 98 -4.18 4.45 -10.63
CA HIS A 98 -3.40 3.97 -11.78
C HIS A 98 -3.60 2.47 -12.07
N HIS A 99 -4.20 1.73 -11.14
CA HIS A 99 -4.47 0.31 -11.30
C HIS A 99 -5.92 0.10 -11.72
N SER A 100 -6.14 -0.26 -12.97
CA SER A 100 -7.50 -0.48 -13.47
C SER A 100 -8.15 -1.70 -12.80
N ARG A 101 -9.49 -1.72 -12.77
CA ARG A 101 -10.27 -2.86 -12.29
C ARG A 101 -9.87 -4.17 -13.00
N ASP A 102 -9.66 -4.12 -14.31
CA ASP A 102 -9.25 -5.30 -15.09
C ASP A 102 -7.85 -5.79 -14.73
N SER A 103 -6.94 -4.88 -14.43
CA SER A 103 -5.60 -5.20 -13.96
C SER A 103 -5.63 -5.85 -12.57
N GLU A 104 -6.44 -5.33 -11.67
CA GLU A 104 -6.63 -5.89 -10.33
C GLU A 104 -7.31 -7.27 -10.38
N LEU A 105 -8.29 -7.44 -11.26
CA LEU A 105 -8.92 -8.74 -11.50
C LEU A 105 -7.93 -9.79 -12.01
N ARG A 106 -7.07 -9.43 -12.96
CA ARG A 106 -6.00 -10.32 -13.45
C ARG A 106 -5.03 -10.74 -12.34
N THR A 107 -4.61 -9.79 -11.51
CA THR A 107 -3.72 -10.08 -10.38
C THR A 107 -4.38 -11.01 -9.36
N ALA A 108 -5.65 -10.78 -9.04
CA ALA A 108 -6.44 -11.67 -8.17
C ALA A 108 -6.53 -13.08 -8.73
N LEU A 109 -6.80 -13.23 -10.03
CA LEU A 109 -6.86 -14.52 -10.71
C LEU A 109 -5.52 -15.26 -10.66
N LEU A 110 -4.42 -14.57 -10.97
CA LEU A 110 -3.07 -15.14 -10.87
C LEU A 110 -2.75 -15.61 -9.44
N LEU A 111 -3.14 -14.84 -8.44
CA LEU A 111 -2.95 -15.21 -7.04
C LEU A 111 -3.73 -16.47 -6.68
N LEU A 112 -4.96 -16.63 -7.16
CA LEU A 112 -5.75 -17.85 -6.99
C LEU A 112 -5.06 -19.06 -7.62
N GLU A 113 -4.63 -18.93 -8.87
CA GLU A 113 -3.94 -20.01 -9.61
C GLU A 113 -2.61 -20.42 -8.97
N GLN A 114 -1.88 -19.46 -8.41
CA GLN A 114 -0.64 -19.73 -7.68
C GLN A 114 -0.88 -20.40 -6.32
N ARG A 115 -1.96 -20.03 -5.64
CA ARG A 115 -2.24 -20.47 -4.26
C ARG A 115 -2.93 -21.81 -4.19
N TYR A 116 -3.73 -22.14 -5.19
CA TYR A 116 -4.54 -23.36 -5.23
C TYR A 116 -4.29 -24.15 -6.52
N PRO A 117 -4.18 -25.47 -6.45
CA PRO A 117 -3.88 -26.29 -7.63
C PRO A 117 -5.07 -26.42 -8.60
N GLN A 118 -6.30 -26.22 -8.12
CA GLN A 118 -7.54 -26.37 -8.87
C GLN A 118 -8.59 -25.34 -8.42
N ALA A 119 -9.48 -24.98 -9.34
CA ALA A 119 -10.64 -24.17 -9.01
C ALA A 119 -11.53 -24.85 -7.95
N PRO A 120 -12.29 -24.07 -7.15
CA PRO A 120 -13.12 -24.61 -6.08
C PRO A 120 -14.16 -25.59 -6.61
N ARG A 121 -14.32 -26.70 -5.90
CA ARG A 121 -15.25 -27.77 -6.23
C ARG A 121 -16.58 -27.67 -5.48
N ASP A 122 -16.58 -26.95 -4.37
CA ASP A 122 -17.73 -26.74 -3.51
C ASP A 122 -17.76 -25.31 -2.92
N ASP A 123 -18.86 -24.98 -2.24
CA ASP A 123 -19.05 -23.67 -1.63
C ASP A 123 -18.03 -23.37 -0.54
N ARG A 124 -17.58 -24.37 0.22
CA ARG A 124 -16.59 -24.21 1.28
C ARG A 124 -15.22 -23.84 0.72
N GLU A 125 -14.80 -24.44 -0.37
CA GLU A 125 -13.55 -24.09 -1.06
C GLU A 125 -13.67 -22.70 -1.70
N ARG A 126 -14.83 -22.36 -2.25
CA ARG A 126 -15.13 -21.04 -2.81
C ARG A 126 -15.06 -19.94 -1.75
N ASP A 127 -15.68 -20.15 -0.59
CA ASP A 127 -15.64 -19.21 0.54
C ASP A 127 -14.21 -19.00 1.05
N ARG A 128 -13.42 -20.05 1.14
CA ARG A 128 -12.02 -20.00 1.56
C ARG A 128 -11.17 -19.15 0.60
N ALA A 129 -11.35 -19.34 -0.69
CA ALA A 129 -10.65 -18.56 -1.72
C ALA A 129 -11.10 -17.08 -1.69
N TRP A 130 -12.40 -16.82 -1.54
CA TRP A 130 -12.95 -15.48 -1.40
C TRP A 130 -12.39 -14.74 -0.17
N GLN A 131 -12.40 -15.38 0.99
CA GLN A 131 -11.86 -14.80 2.21
C GLN A 131 -10.35 -14.51 2.09
N MET A 132 -9.60 -15.35 1.41
CA MET A 132 -8.18 -15.11 1.15
C MET A 132 -7.97 -13.84 0.33
N LEU A 133 -8.73 -13.66 -0.75
CA LEU A 133 -8.65 -12.45 -1.59
C LEU A 133 -9.07 -11.19 -0.81
N VAL A 134 -10.15 -11.24 -0.05
CA VAL A 134 -10.60 -10.09 0.76
C VAL A 134 -9.56 -9.71 1.81
N ARG A 135 -8.94 -10.69 2.48
CA ARG A 135 -7.83 -10.40 3.42
C ARG A 135 -6.62 -9.81 2.73
N ARG A 136 -6.38 -10.13 1.47
CA ARG A 136 -5.31 -9.52 0.65
C ARG A 136 -5.66 -8.12 0.16
N GLY A 137 -6.90 -7.66 0.38
CA GLY A 137 -7.34 -6.31 0.07
C GLY A 137 -8.03 -6.13 -1.28
N TYR A 138 -8.47 -7.21 -1.91
CA TYR A 138 -9.36 -7.13 -3.07
C TYR A 138 -10.79 -6.84 -2.61
N SER A 139 -11.53 -6.04 -3.38
CA SER A 139 -12.93 -5.78 -3.07
C SER A 139 -13.76 -7.08 -3.16
N PRO A 140 -14.91 -7.16 -2.44
CA PRO A 140 -15.81 -8.31 -2.55
C PRO A 140 -16.23 -8.63 -3.99
N GLU A 141 -16.45 -7.60 -4.81
CA GLU A 141 -16.82 -7.77 -6.23
C GLU A 141 -15.67 -8.36 -7.04
N ILE A 142 -14.46 -7.85 -6.89
CA ILE A 142 -13.28 -8.37 -7.58
C ILE A 142 -12.99 -9.80 -7.13
N ALA A 143 -13.08 -10.09 -5.84
CA ALA A 143 -12.91 -11.44 -5.33
C ALA A 143 -13.91 -12.42 -5.93
N TYR A 144 -15.18 -12.03 -6.02
CA TYR A 144 -16.22 -12.81 -6.65
C TYR A 144 -15.94 -13.04 -8.14
N ASP A 145 -15.66 -11.98 -8.89
CA ASP A 145 -15.40 -12.05 -10.33
C ASP A 145 -14.15 -12.88 -10.66
N ALA A 146 -13.09 -12.77 -9.84
CA ALA A 146 -11.89 -13.58 -10.00
C ALA A 146 -12.17 -15.08 -9.83
N ILE A 147 -12.94 -15.47 -8.81
CA ILE A 147 -13.33 -16.86 -8.59
C ILE A 147 -14.17 -17.38 -9.75
N ARG A 148 -15.13 -16.58 -10.22
CA ARG A 148 -15.97 -16.94 -11.38
C ARG A 148 -15.15 -17.09 -12.66
N ALA A 149 -14.20 -16.21 -12.89
CA ALA A 149 -13.29 -16.31 -14.04
C ALA A 149 -12.43 -17.58 -13.96
N TRP A 150 -11.92 -17.90 -12.79
CA TRP A 150 -11.13 -19.10 -12.56
C TRP A 150 -11.94 -20.39 -12.79
N GLU A 151 -13.16 -20.47 -12.26
CA GLU A 151 -14.06 -21.60 -12.49
C GLU A 151 -14.42 -21.80 -13.98
N ARG A 152 -14.58 -20.70 -14.73
CA ARG A 152 -14.82 -20.78 -16.18
C ARG A 152 -13.60 -21.30 -16.92
N ALA A 153 -12.42 -20.77 -16.64
CA ALA A 153 -11.18 -21.21 -17.26
C ALA A 153 -10.90 -22.70 -17.00
N GLU A 154 -11.19 -23.18 -15.80
CA GLU A 154 -11.05 -24.61 -15.45
C GLU A 154 -12.01 -25.49 -16.24
N ARG A 155 -13.29 -25.08 -16.38
CA ARG A 155 -14.27 -25.81 -17.20
C ARG A 155 -13.88 -25.88 -18.67
N GLU A 156 -13.34 -24.79 -19.21
CA GLU A 156 -12.86 -24.73 -20.60
C GLU A 156 -11.67 -25.66 -20.81
N ARG A 157 -10.70 -25.66 -19.90
CA ARG A 157 -9.56 -26.59 -19.92
C ARG A 157 -9.98 -28.04 -19.91
N ARG A 158 -10.94 -28.43 -19.09
CA ARG A 158 -11.49 -29.80 -19.03
C ARG A 158 -12.27 -30.21 -20.26
N ARG A 159 -12.88 -29.27 -20.98
CA ARG A 159 -13.59 -29.55 -22.25
C ARG A 159 -12.63 -29.71 -23.42
N ALA A 160 -11.46 -29.08 -23.36
CA ALA A 160 -10.44 -29.13 -24.40
C ALA A 160 -9.49 -30.34 -24.27
N ALA A 161 -9.49 -31.01 -23.13
CA ALA A 161 -8.67 -32.19 -22.85
C ALA A 161 -9.44 -33.49 -23.17
#